data_7ea0c13382ccd2b4e99fa828a848bee2
#
_entry.id   7ea0c13382ccd2b4e99fa828a848bee2
#
_cell.length_a   1.000
_cell.length_b   1.000
_cell.length_c   1.000
_cell.angle_alpha   90.00
_cell.angle_beta   90.00
_cell.angle_gamma   90.00
#
_symmetry.space_group_name_H-M   'P 1'
#
loop_
_entity.id
_entity.type
_entity.pdbx_description
1 polymer ?
#
loop_
_entity_poly.entity_id
_entity_poly.type
_entity_poly.pdbx_seq_one_letter_code
_entity_poly.pdbx_strand_id
1 'polypeptide(L)'
;MLGTLAQSPAQLLRLLKDRDALDQLSYRVWYYPALQYDEDQRNNAMNARRQRVQLLIARWRQATSWFNPELLALPLERVREWMAGSAELAVYRFAIENLYRLQEHVLDDKGEQLMSLVSRFDSAPSDAYEALSTADAKFPAVTLSTGVAVEVSYAQYRKVLATSRAAADRAHGGDRVAAPVR
;
A
#
# COMPACT_ATOMS: atom_id res chain seq x y z
N MET A 1 -15.33 -12.48 19.98
CA MET A 1 -14.55 -13.14 18.92
C MET A 1 -13.13 -13.47 19.39
N LEU A 2 -12.56 -12.68 20.27
CA LEU A 2 -11.28 -12.99 20.93
C LEU A 2 -11.39 -14.33 21.69
N GLY A 3 -10.40 -15.24 21.54
CA GLY A 3 -10.40 -16.55 22.20
C GLY A 3 -11.23 -17.64 21.50
N THR A 4 -11.75 -17.38 20.29
CA THR A 4 -12.62 -18.36 19.60
C THR A 4 -11.97 -19.01 18.40
N LEU A 5 -10.81 -18.55 17.96
CA LEU A 5 -10.15 -18.99 16.73
C LEU A 5 -9.68 -20.44 16.83
N ALA A 6 -9.26 -20.86 18.02
CA ALA A 6 -8.80 -22.23 18.32
C ALA A 6 -9.91 -23.26 18.45
N GLN A 7 -11.18 -22.89 18.41
CA GLN A 7 -12.30 -23.79 18.72
C GLN A 7 -12.54 -24.84 17.65
N SER A 8 -12.49 -24.43 16.36
CA SER A 8 -12.71 -25.36 15.25
C SER A 8 -12.22 -24.80 13.91
N PRO A 9 -11.97 -25.69 12.89
CA PRO A 9 -11.65 -25.25 11.55
C PRO A 9 -12.78 -24.39 10.91
N ALA A 10 -14.03 -24.68 11.23
CA ALA A 10 -15.17 -23.89 10.74
C ALA A 10 -15.16 -22.46 11.30
N GLN A 11 -14.78 -22.30 12.57
CA GLN A 11 -14.67 -20.98 13.20
C GLN A 11 -13.49 -20.19 12.62
N LEU A 12 -12.34 -20.83 12.40
CA LEU A 12 -11.20 -20.20 11.71
C LEU A 12 -11.59 -19.73 10.33
N LEU A 13 -12.25 -20.58 9.53
CA LEU A 13 -12.71 -20.24 8.18
C LEU A 13 -13.67 -19.04 8.19
N ARG A 14 -14.62 -19.05 9.11
CA ARG A 14 -15.56 -17.93 9.26
C ARG A 14 -14.85 -16.62 9.54
N LEU A 15 -13.92 -16.61 10.48
CA LEU A 15 -13.16 -15.41 10.83
C LEU A 15 -12.27 -14.91 9.69
N LEU A 16 -11.67 -15.82 8.90
CA LEU A 16 -10.90 -15.46 7.70
C LEU A 16 -11.81 -14.82 6.64
N LYS A 17 -12.99 -15.39 6.37
CA LYS A 17 -13.98 -14.83 5.43
C LYS A 17 -14.50 -13.45 5.90
N ASP A 18 -14.80 -13.31 7.19
CA ASP A 18 -15.25 -12.03 7.75
C ASP A 18 -14.14 -10.96 7.63
N ARG A 19 -12.88 -11.36 7.83
CA ARG A 19 -11.71 -10.49 7.63
C ARG A 19 -11.57 -10.08 6.18
N ASP A 20 -11.64 -11.00 5.22
CA ASP A 20 -11.55 -10.70 3.80
C ASP A 20 -12.66 -9.72 3.37
N ALA A 21 -13.88 -9.92 3.84
CA ALA A 21 -14.99 -9.02 3.54
C ALA A 21 -14.76 -7.60 4.08
N LEU A 22 -14.19 -7.49 5.29
CA LEU A 22 -13.82 -6.21 5.89
C LEU A 22 -12.62 -5.57 5.19
N ASP A 23 -11.62 -6.35 4.77
CA ASP A 23 -10.48 -5.88 4.01
C ASP A 23 -10.92 -5.30 2.65
N GLN A 24 -11.81 -6.00 1.95
CA GLN A 24 -12.37 -5.52 0.68
C GLN A 24 -13.16 -4.23 0.85
N LEU A 25 -13.98 -4.13 1.91
CA LEU A 25 -14.73 -2.91 2.21
C LEU A 25 -13.78 -1.76 2.54
N SER A 26 -12.79 -2.00 3.37
CA SER A 26 -11.77 -1.00 3.75
C SER A 26 -11.00 -0.48 2.55
N TYR A 27 -10.63 -1.38 1.62
CA TYR A 27 -9.96 -1.02 0.38
C TYR A 27 -10.82 -0.08 -0.48
N ARG A 28 -12.11 -0.39 -0.66
CA ARG A 28 -13.05 0.46 -1.43
C ARG A 28 -13.21 1.85 -0.80
N VAL A 29 -13.36 1.90 0.53
CA VAL A 29 -13.51 3.16 1.27
C VAL A 29 -12.23 4.00 1.19
N TRP A 30 -11.07 3.36 1.21
CA TRP A 30 -9.77 4.06 1.10
C TRP A 30 -9.49 4.55 -0.32
N TYR A 31 -9.81 3.73 -1.32
CA TYR A 31 -9.37 3.98 -2.69
C TYR A 31 -10.02 5.22 -3.30
N TYR A 32 -11.30 5.47 -3.01
CA TYR A 32 -12.00 6.62 -3.55
C TYR A 32 -11.36 7.97 -3.17
N PRO A 33 -11.20 8.32 -1.90
CA PRO A 33 -10.57 9.59 -1.53
C PRO A 33 -9.08 9.64 -1.87
N ALA A 34 -8.38 8.51 -1.96
CA ALA A 34 -7.01 8.46 -2.41
C ALA A 34 -6.90 8.89 -3.88
N LEU A 35 -7.68 8.30 -4.78
CA LEU A 35 -7.68 8.67 -6.20
C LEU A 35 -8.11 10.13 -6.43
N GLN A 36 -9.10 10.62 -5.69
CA GLN A 36 -9.53 12.00 -5.79
C GLN A 36 -8.45 13.00 -5.32
N TYR A 37 -7.67 12.60 -4.31
CA TYR A 37 -6.52 13.37 -3.87
C TYR A 37 -5.37 13.33 -4.90
N ASP A 38 -5.14 12.18 -5.54
CA ASP A 38 -4.12 12.03 -6.58
C ASP A 38 -4.46 12.84 -7.84
N GLU A 39 -5.76 13.05 -8.14
CA GLU A 39 -6.22 13.90 -9.24
C GLU A 39 -5.91 15.39 -9.00
N ASP A 40 -6.08 15.87 -7.79
CA ASP A 40 -5.70 17.23 -7.38
C ASP A 40 -5.24 17.28 -5.92
N GLN A 41 -3.92 17.20 -5.72
CA GLN A 41 -3.29 17.22 -4.39
C GLN A 41 -3.48 18.54 -3.63
N ARG A 42 -3.91 19.60 -4.29
CA ARG A 42 -4.26 20.89 -3.68
C ARG A 42 -5.68 20.91 -3.11
N ASN A 43 -6.46 19.87 -3.37
CA ASN A 43 -7.80 19.74 -2.84
C ASN A 43 -7.81 19.35 -1.36
N ASN A 44 -7.83 20.35 -0.48
CA ASN A 44 -7.80 20.16 0.97
C ASN A 44 -8.99 19.33 1.50
N ALA A 45 -10.16 19.39 0.83
CA ALA A 45 -11.32 18.61 1.25
C ALA A 45 -11.10 17.12 1.00
N MET A 46 -10.50 16.73 -0.12
CA MET A 46 -10.16 15.35 -0.42
C MET A 46 -9.02 14.83 0.47
N ASN A 47 -8.01 15.67 0.74
CA ASN A 47 -6.97 15.35 1.70
C ASN A 47 -7.53 15.06 3.11
N ALA A 48 -8.42 15.91 3.60
CA ALA A 48 -9.08 15.68 4.89
C ALA A 48 -9.90 14.38 4.93
N ARG A 49 -10.57 14.01 3.83
CA ARG A 49 -11.28 12.74 3.70
C ARG A 49 -10.31 11.55 3.74
N ARG A 50 -9.20 11.63 2.97
CA ARG A 50 -8.14 10.61 2.98
C ARG A 50 -7.61 10.37 4.39
N GLN A 51 -7.29 11.42 5.12
CA GLN A 51 -6.81 11.34 6.51
C GLN A 51 -7.84 10.68 7.45
N ARG A 52 -9.11 11.03 7.32
CA ARG A 52 -10.18 10.39 8.12
C ARG A 52 -10.28 8.88 7.86
N VAL A 53 -10.16 8.47 6.61
CA VAL A 53 -10.16 7.06 6.23
C VAL A 53 -8.92 6.35 6.77
N GLN A 54 -7.74 6.96 6.71
CA GLN A 54 -6.52 6.42 7.30
C GLN A 54 -6.69 6.18 8.81
N LEU A 55 -7.27 7.12 9.53
CA LEU A 55 -7.58 6.94 10.96
C LEU A 55 -8.58 5.81 11.23
N LEU A 56 -9.59 5.67 10.38
CA LEU A 56 -10.56 4.57 10.47
C LEU A 56 -9.88 3.22 10.26
N ILE A 57 -9.03 3.10 9.24
CA ILE A 57 -8.27 1.88 8.96
C ILE A 57 -7.30 1.55 10.10
N ALA A 58 -6.64 2.56 10.68
CA ALA A 58 -5.76 2.36 11.83
C ALA A 58 -6.51 1.80 13.04
N ARG A 59 -7.70 2.34 13.34
CA ARG A 59 -8.58 1.82 14.41
C ARG A 59 -9.04 0.39 14.14
N TRP A 60 -9.38 0.09 12.90
CA TRP A 60 -9.76 -1.26 12.52
C TRP A 60 -8.60 -2.25 12.67
N ARG A 61 -7.40 -1.90 12.18
CA ARG A 61 -6.18 -2.72 12.36
C ARG A 61 -5.89 -2.97 13.84
N GLN A 62 -6.04 -1.94 14.67
CA GLN A 62 -5.91 -2.08 16.12
C GLN A 62 -6.97 -3.03 16.71
N ALA A 63 -8.23 -2.91 16.31
CA ALA A 63 -9.31 -3.77 16.78
C ALA A 63 -9.16 -5.23 16.36
N THR A 64 -8.42 -5.52 15.28
CA THR A 64 -8.18 -6.86 14.75
C THR A 64 -6.78 -7.39 15.04
N SER A 65 -5.94 -6.65 15.75
CA SER A 65 -4.54 -7.02 16.04
C SER A 65 -4.38 -8.34 16.82
N TRP A 66 -5.41 -8.76 17.53
CA TRP A 66 -5.46 -10.03 18.26
C TRP A 66 -5.42 -11.28 17.36
N PHE A 67 -5.81 -11.15 16.09
CA PHE A 67 -6.03 -12.31 15.20
C PHE A 67 -4.73 -13.09 14.95
N ASN A 68 -3.66 -12.43 14.55
CA ASN A 68 -2.39 -13.10 14.24
C ASN A 68 -1.77 -13.77 15.47
N PRO A 69 -1.66 -13.11 16.65
CA PRO A 69 -1.18 -13.77 17.87
C PRO A 69 -2.02 -14.98 18.26
N GLU A 70 -3.34 -14.92 18.15
CA GLU A 70 -4.22 -16.05 18.50
C GLU A 70 -4.06 -17.21 17.52
N LEU A 71 -3.88 -16.93 16.22
CA LEU A 71 -3.59 -17.95 15.21
C LEU A 71 -2.22 -18.61 15.45
N LEU A 72 -1.20 -17.80 15.70
CA LEU A 72 0.17 -18.29 15.96
C LEU A 72 0.31 -19.07 17.29
N ALA A 73 -0.62 -18.92 18.21
CA ALA A 73 -0.67 -19.72 19.42
C ALA A 73 -1.11 -21.18 19.15
N LEU A 74 -1.67 -21.47 17.97
CA LEU A 74 -1.98 -22.84 17.55
C LEU A 74 -0.75 -23.52 16.98
N PRO A 75 -0.56 -24.83 17.22
CA PRO A 75 0.47 -25.61 16.52
C PRO A 75 0.21 -25.58 15.00
N LEU A 76 1.25 -25.30 14.20
CA LEU A 76 1.13 -25.22 12.73
C LEU A 76 0.58 -26.53 12.14
N GLU A 77 1.01 -27.70 12.68
CA GLU A 77 0.56 -28.99 12.20
C GLU A 77 -0.97 -29.17 12.36
N ARG A 78 -1.54 -28.70 13.46
CA ARG A 78 -3.00 -28.71 13.67
C ARG A 78 -3.72 -27.86 12.63
N VAL A 79 -3.17 -26.69 12.31
CA VAL A 79 -3.76 -25.81 11.29
C VAL A 79 -3.62 -26.43 9.90
N ARG A 80 -2.52 -27.13 9.62
CA ARG A 80 -2.32 -27.90 8.37
C ARG A 80 -3.34 -29.04 8.23
N GLU A 81 -3.61 -29.77 9.29
CA GLU A 81 -4.68 -30.80 9.31
C GLU A 81 -6.03 -30.18 8.98
N TRP A 82 -6.36 -29.04 9.57
CA TRP A 82 -7.60 -28.32 9.26
C TRP A 82 -7.69 -27.88 7.79
N MET A 83 -6.58 -27.40 7.23
CA MET A 83 -6.52 -27.03 5.81
C MET A 83 -6.60 -28.23 4.88
N ALA A 84 -6.06 -29.38 5.28
CA ALA A 84 -6.18 -30.62 4.51
C ALA A 84 -7.62 -31.16 4.47
N GLY A 85 -8.37 -30.94 5.55
CA GLY A 85 -9.78 -31.35 5.67
C GLY A 85 -10.80 -30.41 5.04
N SER A 86 -10.39 -29.21 4.56
CA SER A 86 -11.30 -28.20 4.06
C SER A 86 -10.71 -27.47 2.85
N ALA A 87 -11.29 -27.70 1.66
CA ALA A 87 -10.87 -27.02 0.43
C ALA A 87 -10.99 -25.48 0.54
N GLU A 88 -12.03 -24.97 1.21
CA GLU A 88 -12.21 -23.54 1.42
C GLU A 88 -11.13 -22.95 2.33
N LEU A 89 -10.72 -23.67 3.37
CA LEU A 89 -9.66 -23.23 4.26
C LEU A 89 -8.28 -23.34 3.59
N ALA A 90 -8.10 -24.30 2.70
CA ALA A 90 -6.87 -24.50 1.93
C ALA A 90 -6.52 -23.29 1.02
N VAL A 91 -7.49 -22.46 0.64
CA VAL A 91 -7.26 -21.21 -0.11
C VAL A 91 -6.33 -20.27 0.68
N TYR A 92 -6.41 -20.28 2.00
CA TYR A 92 -5.62 -19.44 2.88
C TYR A 92 -4.24 -20.03 3.25
N ARG A 93 -3.89 -21.22 2.72
CA ARG A 93 -2.66 -21.95 3.07
C ARG A 93 -1.42 -21.06 2.98
N PHE A 94 -1.21 -20.41 1.85
CA PHE A 94 -0.03 -19.58 1.66
C PHE A 94 0.07 -18.45 2.69
N ALA A 95 -1.05 -17.74 2.93
CA ALA A 95 -1.07 -16.63 3.88
C ALA A 95 -0.80 -17.10 5.32
N ILE A 96 -1.40 -18.23 5.71
CA ILE A 96 -1.23 -18.82 7.03
C ILE A 96 0.20 -19.34 7.22
N GLU A 97 0.71 -20.18 6.33
CA GLU A 97 2.07 -20.73 6.44
C GLU A 97 3.13 -19.62 6.38
N ASN A 98 2.92 -18.58 5.58
CA ASN A 98 3.80 -17.42 5.56
C ASN A 98 3.78 -16.65 6.88
N LEU A 99 2.63 -16.53 7.55
CA LEU A 99 2.54 -15.90 8.87
C LEU A 99 3.38 -16.67 9.90
N TYR A 100 3.28 -18.00 9.93
CA TYR A 100 4.12 -18.83 10.82
C TYR A 100 5.61 -18.73 10.47
N ARG A 101 5.95 -18.69 9.18
CA ARG A 101 7.35 -18.50 8.75
C ARG A 101 7.91 -17.15 9.20
N LEU A 102 7.09 -16.10 9.15
CA LEU A 102 7.49 -14.75 9.57
C LEU A 102 7.59 -14.62 11.09
N GLN A 103 6.98 -15.53 11.87
CA GLN A 103 7.03 -15.49 13.33
C GLN A 103 8.46 -15.50 13.88
N GLU A 104 9.38 -16.20 13.19
CA GLU A 104 10.81 -16.25 13.58
C GLU A 104 11.52 -14.90 13.43
N HIS A 105 10.92 -13.96 12.68
CA HIS A 105 11.46 -12.63 12.40
C HIS A 105 10.75 -11.52 13.17
N VAL A 106 9.77 -11.87 14.02
CA VAL A 106 9.08 -10.90 14.88
C VAL A 106 10.04 -10.52 16.02
N LEU A 107 10.17 -9.22 16.23
CA LEU A 107 10.99 -8.69 17.33
C LEU A 107 10.33 -8.98 18.68
N ASP A 108 11.09 -8.84 19.75
CA ASP A 108 10.51 -8.85 21.09
C ASP A 108 9.58 -7.63 21.29
N ASP A 109 8.79 -7.64 22.37
CA ASP A 109 7.79 -6.59 22.64
C ASP A 109 8.39 -5.17 22.61
N LYS A 110 9.62 -5.01 23.06
CA LYS A 110 10.32 -3.72 23.05
C LYS A 110 10.75 -3.31 21.63
N GLY A 111 11.21 -4.27 20.83
CA GLY A 111 11.54 -4.06 19.43
C GLY A 111 10.32 -3.69 18.59
N GLU A 112 9.20 -4.40 18.77
CA GLU A 112 7.93 -4.10 18.11
C GLU A 112 7.40 -2.71 18.51
N GLN A 113 7.50 -2.36 19.79
CA GLN A 113 7.12 -1.03 20.27
C GLN A 113 7.98 0.08 19.65
N LEU A 114 9.29 -0.13 19.56
CA LEU A 114 10.22 0.81 18.91
C LEU A 114 9.90 0.94 17.41
N MET A 115 9.69 -0.17 16.69
CA MET A 115 9.33 -0.15 15.28
C MET A 115 7.98 0.53 15.04
N SER A 116 7.01 0.35 15.94
CA SER A 116 5.74 1.08 15.90
C SER A 116 5.89 2.59 16.03
N LEU A 117 6.85 3.07 16.80
CA LEU A 117 7.17 4.50 16.90
C LEU A 117 7.84 5.02 15.62
N VAL A 118 8.78 4.25 15.06
CA VAL A 118 9.49 4.59 13.82
C VAL A 118 8.54 4.60 12.62
N SER A 119 7.56 3.68 12.58
CA SER A 119 6.61 3.59 11.47
C SER A 119 5.77 4.85 11.23
N ARG A 120 5.69 5.73 12.20
CA ARG A 120 5.05 7.05 12.04
C ARG A 120 5.78 7.98 11.08
N PHE A 121 7.07 7.72 10.86
CA PHE A 121 7.93 8.51 9.99
C PHE A 121 8.26 7.81 8.68
N ASP A 122 7.78 6.59 8.49
CA ASP A 122 8.11 5.71 7.36
C ASP A 122 7.73 6.34 6.01
N SER A 123 6.56 7.00 5.95
CA SER A 123 6.09 7.66 4.74
C SER A 123 6.64 9.08 4.55
N ALA A 124 7.20 9.71 5.59
CA ALA A 124 7.57 11.12 5.54
C ALA A 124 8.54 11.49 4.40
N PRO A 125 9.59 10.69 4.08
CA PRO A 125 10.47 10.97 2.94
C PRO A 125 9.75 10.87 1.60
N SER A 126 8.89 9.87 1.43
CA SER A 126 8.09 9.66 0.22
C SER A 126 7.04 10.76 0.06
N ASP A 127 6.34 11.10 1.13
CA ASP A 127 5.34 12.18 1.14
C ASP A 127 5.98 13.54 0.78
N ALA A 128 7.17 13.82 1.32
CA ALA A 128 7.92 15.02 1.01
C ALA A 128 8.38 15.04 -0.46
N TYR A 129 8.88 13.92 -0.96
CA TYR A 129 9.28 13.79 -2.37
C TYR A 129 8.08 13.94 -3.30
N GLU A 130 6.95 13.31 -3.01
CA GLU A 130 5.73 13.41 -3.79
C GLU A 130 5.19 14.84 -3.83
N ALA A 131 5.14 15.51 -2.68
CA ALA A 131 4.70 16.90 -2.60
C ALA A 131 5.62 17.82 -3.45
N LEU A 132 6.94 17.66 -3.32
CA LEU A 132 7.91 18.44 -4.08
C LEU A 132 7.81 18.17 -5.57
N SER A 133 7.82 16.91 -5.98
CA SER A 133 7.89 16.50 -7.39
C SER A 133 6.59 16.72 -8.15
N THR A 134 5.44 16.71 -7.46
CA THR A 134 4.12 16.78 -8.10
C THR A 134 3.52 18.17 -8.03
N ALA A 135 3.68 18.89 -6.90
CA ALA A 135 3.02 20.17 -6.68
C ALA A 135 3.95 21.39 -6.86
N ASP A 136 5.20 21.27 -6.44
CA ASP A 136 6.12 22.42 -6.36
C ASP A 136 7.17 22.44 -7.48
N ALA A 137 7.58 21.29 -8.01
CA ALA A 137 8.58 21.24 -9.06
C ALA A 137 8.06 21.84 -10.36
N LYS A 138 8.81 22.80 -10.90
CA LYS A 138 8.58 23.36 -12.22
C LYS A 138 9.51 22.68 -13.21
N PHE A 139 8.94 22.17 -14.28
CA PHE A 139 9.69 21.51 -15.32
C PHE A 139 9.88 22.41 -16.53
N PRO A 140 11.04 22.36 -17.20
CA PRO A 140 11.28 23.15 -18.40
C PRO A 140 10.36 22.70 -19.54
N ALA A 141 9.91 23.61 -20.37
CA ALA A 141 9.20 23.30 -21.59
C ALA A 141 10.19 22.95 -22.71
N VAL A 142 9.84 21.97 -23.53
CA VAL A 142 10.58 21.54 -24.72
C VAL A 142 9.62 21.51 -25.91
N THR A 143 10.05 21.97 -27.06
CA THR A 143 9.29 21.86 -28.31
C THR A 143 9.66 20.54 -29.00
N LEU A 144 8.68 19.66 -29.15
CA LEU A 144 8.85 18.38 -29.86
C LEU A 144 9.00 18.61 -31.37
N SER A 145 9.49 17.61 -32.10
CA SER A 145 9.61 17.62 -33.56
C SER A 145 8.28 17.90 -34.30
N THR A 146 7.16 17.67 -33.63
CA THR A 146 5.82 18.00 -34.10
C THR A 146 5.44 19.48 -33.95
N GLY A 147 6.30 20.30 -33.35
CA GLY A 147 6.03 21.71 -33.07
C GLY A 147 5.24 21.96 -31.78
N VAL A 148 4.88 20.91 -31.05
CA VAL A 148 4.11 21.02 -29.79
C VAL A 148 5.07 21.26 -28.63
N ALA A 149 4.82 22.31 -27.84
CA ALA A 149 5.53 22.56 -26.60
C ALA A 149 4.94 21.71 -25.48
N VAL A 150 5.81 20.99 -24.75
CA VAL A 150 5.43 20.13 -23.61
C VAL A 150 6.32 20.43 -22.42
N GLU A 151 5.74 20.48 -21.23
CA GLU A 151 6.51 20.49 -19.98
C GLU A 151 7.11 19.11 -19.72
N VAL A 152 8.44 19.03 -19.54
CA VAL A 152 9.16 17.75 -19.41
C VAL A 152 9.11 17.27 -17.95
N SER A 153 7.93 16.95 -17.45
CA SER A 153 7.78 16.18 -16.23
C SER A 153 8.22 14.71 -16.46
N TYR A 154 8.49 13.98 -15.38
CA TYR A 154 8.87 12.57 -15.48
C TYR A 154 7.82 11.73 -16.23
N ALA A 155 6.54 11.97 -15.98
CA ALA A 155 5.43 11.31 -16.67
C ALA A 155 5.39 11.65 -18.15
N GLN A 156 5.58 12.93 -18.50
CA GLN A 156 5.61 13.39 -19.90
C GLN A 156 6.82 12.85 -20.63
N TYR A 157 7.98 12.79 -19.99
CA TYR A 157 9.18 12.17 -20.57
C TYR A 157 8.93 10.69 -20.92
N ARG A 158 8.36 9.90 -19.99
CA ARG A 158 8.01 8.50 -20.28
C ARG A 158 7.03 8.37 -21.43
N LYS A 159 6.06 9.28 -21.53
CA LYS A 159 5.11 9.32 -22.65
C LYS A 159 5.84 9.58 -23.97
N VAL A 160 6.73 10.57 -24.02
CA VAL A 160 7.54 10.88 -25.21
C VAL A 160 8.40 9.68 -25.62
N LEU A 161 9.08 9.04 -24.67
CA LEU A 161 9.85 7.81 -24.93
C LEU A 161 9.00 6.70 -25.55
N ALA A 162 7.77 6.54 -25.11
CA ALA A 162 6.88 5.48 -25.58
C ALA A 162 6.22 5.79 -26.93
N THR A 163 5.99 7.08 -27.25
CA THR A 163 5.15 7.47 -28.40
C THR A 163 5.92 8.17 -29.52
N SER A 164 7.03 8.90 -29.22
CA SER A 164 7.77 9.60 -30.26
C SER A 164 8.77 8.66 -30.95
N ARG A 165 8.74 8.65 -32.28
CA ARG A 165 9.73 7.96 -33.11
C ARG A 165 10.97 8.83 -33.44
N ALA A 166 10.89 10.15 -33.21
CA ALA A 166 11.98 11.06 -33.41
C ALA A 166 13.05 10.91 -32.32
N ALA A 167 14.29 10.61 -32.71
CA ALA A 167 15.38 10.44 -31.75
C ALA A 167 15.68 11.74 -30.98
N ALA A 168 15.55 12.89 -31.63
CA ALA A 168 15.71 14.21 -30.99
C ALA A 168 14.74 14.43 -29.84
N ASP A 169 13.46 14.06 -29.98
CA ASP A 169 12.47 14.20 -28.91
C ASP A 169 12.82 13.37 -27.69
N ARG A 170 13.32 12.15 -27.93
CA ARG A 170 13.71 11.24 -26.83
C ARG A 170 14.98 11.70 -26.11
N ALA A 171 15.94 12.28 -26.83
CA ALA A 171 17.19 12.79 -26.27
C ALA A 171 16.95 14.08 -25.44
N HIS A 172 16.14 15.00 -25.93
CA HIS A 172 15.85 16.25 -25.23
C HIS A 172 15.16 16.05 -23.86
N GLY A 173 14.40 14.97 -23.71
CA GLY A 173 13.77 14.62 -22.42
C GLY A 173 14.79 14.14 -21.39
N GLY A 174 15.83 13.39 -21.81
CA GLY A 174 16.81 12.78 -20.88
C GLY A 174 17.71 13.80 -20.19
N ASP A 175 18.24 14.77 -20.93
CA ASP A 175 19.21 15.73 -20.41
C ASP A 175 18.57 16.78 -19.44
N ARG A 176 17.25 16.97 -19.51
CA ARG A 176 16.54 18.00 -18.73
C ARG A 176 15.74 17.49 -17.55
N VAL A 177 15.39 16.19 -17.53
CA VAL A 177 14.80 15.56 -16.33
C VAL A 177 15.85 15.42 -15.22
N ALA A 178 17.14 15.36 -15.57
CA ALA A 178 18.24 15.26 -14.63
C ALA A 178 18.59 16.58 -13.91
N ALA A 179 18.05 17.71 -14.35
CA ALA A 179 18.32 19.03 -13.74
C ALA A 179 17.01 19.73 -13.39
N PRO A 180 16.44 19.55 -12.19
CA PRO A 180 15.33 20.36 -11.73
C PRO A 180 15.77 21.82 -11.69
N VAL A 181 14.98 22.72 -12.29
CA VAL A 181 15.19 24.17 -12.21
C VAL A 181 15.08 24.57 -10.72
N ARG A 182 16.13 25.20 -10.21
CA ARG A 182 16.18 25.77 -8.85
C ARG A 182 15.18 26.90 -8.69
#